data_1ca4fa7dff780e29bf9115f501a8dfb9
#
_entry.id   1ca4fa7dff780e29bf9115f501a8dfb9
#
_cell.length_a   1.000
_cell.length_b   1.000
_cell.length_c   1.000
_cell.angle_alpha   90.00
_cell.angle_beta   90.00
_cell.angle_gamma   90.00
#
_symmetry.space_group_name_H-M   'P 1'
#
loop_
_entity.id
_entity.type
_entity.pdbx_description
1 polymer ?
#
loop_
_entity_poly.entity_id
_entity_poly.type
_entity_poly.pdbx_seq_one_letter_code
_entity_poly.pdbx_strand_id
1 'polypeptide(L)'
;MTDPSLISILGVDLEVKHIPLNKPLALKDTAPSCVFLHEGLGSVALWKDWPAQICQSLGCEGWVYSRQGYGQSEGIFDVRGAGKLPSNYMHREALEVLPALLAHLEIANPLLIGHSDGGTIALIHASEFSVAGCVVMAPHVMVEDISVQAISHARDHFEKLKPKLAAFHKDVDVAFWQWNDVWLSEAFGNFDIRPLLSKIQSPLMAIQGADDPYGTMKQIDEIAAHATQTQLVKFENCGHSPHKDQPLKVLQALKYFSSSLGKIQRH
;
A
#
# COMPACT_ATOMS: atom_id res chain seq x y z
N MET A 1 20.87 2.71 4.38
CA MET A 1 19.64 1.87 4.54
C MET A 1 20.02 0.73 5.46
N THR A 2 19.18 0.41 6.42
CA THR A 2 19.37 -0.78 7.26
C THR A 2 18.90 -2.02 6.50
N ASP A 3 19.47 -3.18 6.81
CA ASP A 3 18.92 -4.45 6.34
C ASP A 3 17.53 -4.66 6.96
N PRO A 4 16.59 -5.33 6.27
CA PRO A 4 15.31 -5.70 6.85
C PRO A 4 15.49 -6.58 8.08
N SER A 5 14.60 -6.44 9.06
CA SER A 5 14.52 -7.29 10.25
C SER A 5 13.13 -7.89 10.40
N LEU A 6 13.02 -8.96 11.18
CA LEU A 6 11.71 -9.51 11.55
C LEU A 6 11.27 -8.89 12.88
N ILE A 7 10.03 -8.43 12.90
CA ILE A 7 9.37 -7.84 14.08
C ILE A 7 8.08 -8.63 14.34
N SER A 8 7.90 -9.11 15.56
CA SER A 8 6.69 -9.85 15.93
C SER A 8 5.54 -8.90 16.22
N ILE A 9 4.51 -8.95 15.39
CA ILE A 9 3.29 -8.13 15.48
C ILE A 9 2.08 -9.08 15.59
N LEU A 10 1.34 -8.97 16.68
CA LEU A 10 0.21 -9.85 16.98
C LEU A 10 0.54 -11.35 16.89
N GLY A 11 1.79 -11.71 17.23
CA GLY A 11 2.27 -13.10 17.20
C GLY A 11 2.71 -13.60 15.81
N VAL A 12 2.84 -12.71 14.83
CA VAL A 12 3.33 -13.00 13.47
C VAL A 12 4.62 -12.22 13.22
N ASP A 13 5.66 -12.88 12.72
CA ASP A 13 6.93 -12.25 12.37
C ASP A 13 6.85 -11.57 11.00
N LEU A 14 6.82 -10.23 10.99
CA LEU A 14 6.76 -9.41 9.77
C LEU A 14 8.15 -8.89 9.39
N GLU A 15 8.49 -8.98 8.11
CA GLU A 15 9.66 -8.32 7.54
C GLU A 15 9.45 -6.80 7.51
N VAL A 16 10.33 -6.06 8.19
CA VAL A 16 10.28 -4.60 8.30
C VAL A 16 11.63 -4.00 7.96
N LYS A 17 11.64 -2.96 7.14
CA LYS A 17 12.83 -2.20 6.76
C LYS A 17 12.69 -0.74 7.19
N HIS A 18 13.63 -0.25 7.99
CA HIS A 18 13.75 1.16 8.34
C HIS A 18 14.60 1.92 7.33
N ILE A 19 14.15 3.10 6.96
CA ILE A 19 14.85 4.07 6.12
C ILE A 19 15.16 5.28 7.01
N PRO A 20 16.36 5.36 7.59
CA PRO A 20 16.70 6.43 8.52
C PRO A 20 16.83 7.77 7.82
N LEU A 21 16.46 8.84 8.51
CA LEU A 21 16.71 10.19 8.05
C LEU A 21 18.20 10.56 8.23
N ASN A 22 18.89 10.75 7.11
CA ASN A 22 20.28 11.20 7.11
C ASN A 22 20.38 12.73 7.28
N LYS A 23 19.92 13.27 8.42
CA LYS A 23 20.02 14.71 8.75
C LYS A 23 20.46 14.92 10.18
N PRO A 24 21.13 16.09 10.50
CA PRO A 24 21.45 16.45 11.88
C PRO A 24 20.17 16.55 12.74
N LEU A 25 20.26 16.18 14.02
CA LEU A 25 19.17 16.10 15.00
C LEU A 25 18.26 17.34 15.06
N ALA A 26 18.77 18.52 14.74
CA ALA A 26 18.04 19.80 14.81
C ALA A 26 16.89 19.97 13.79
N LEU A 27 16.72 19.07 12.82
CA LEU A 27 15.68 19.11 11.78
C LEU A 27 14.73 17.90 11.82
N LYS A 28 14.75 17.10 12.89
CA LYS A 28 13.93 15.89 13.03
C LYS A 28 12.44 16.14 13.30
N ASP A 29 12.05 17.37 13.67
CA ASP A 29 10.78 17.57 14.39
C ASP A 29 9.58 18.02 13.54
N THR A 30 9.64 17.99 12.19
CA THR A 30 8.55 18.59 11.41
C THR A 30 7.94 17.74 10.29
N ALA A 31 8.60 16.69 9.81
CA ALA A 31 8.07 15.85 8.74
C ALA A 31 7.54 14.52 9.30
N PRO A 32 6.32 14.09 8.92
CA PRO A 32 5.78 12.81 9.36
C PRO A 32 6.62 11.65 8.79
N SER A 33 6.75 10.56 9.56
CA SER A 33 7.35 9.32 9.07
C SER A 33 6.51 8.74 7.93
N CYS A 34 7.15 8.31 6.83
CA CYS A 34 6.48 7.62 5.74
C CYS A 34 6.31 6.13 6.06
N VAL A 35 5.13 5.58 5.81
CA VAL A 35 4.90 4.13 5.89
C VAL A 35 4.40 3.62 4.55
N PHE A 36 5.14 2.67 3.97
CA PHE A 36 4.88 2.14 2.63
C PHE A 36 4.16 0.79 2.70
N LEU A 37 3.02 0.70 2.02
CA LEU A 37 2.14 -0.46 1.96
C LEU A 37 2.14 -1.03 0.54
N HIS A 38 2.60 -2.28 0.40
CA HIS A 38 2.81 -2.92 -0.90
C HIS A 38 1.51 -3.45 -1.55
N GLU A 39 1.58 -3.66 -2.87
CA GLU A 39 0.54 -4.28 -3.68
C GLU A 39 0.29 -5.76 -3.35
N GLY A 40 -0.69 -6.38 -4.04
CA GLY A 40 -1.13 -7.76 -3.84
C GLY A 40 -0.02 -8.81 -3.92
N LEU A 41 0.97 -8.63 -4.79
CA LEU A 41 2.15 -9.50 -4.91
C LEU A 41 3.45 -8.76 -4.53
N GLY A 42 3.34 -7.71 -3.71
CA GLY A 42 4.45 -6.89 -3.28
C GLY A 42 5.19 -7.42 -2.06
N SER A 43 6.31 -6.77 -1.75
CA SER A 43 7.14 -7.04 -0.56
C SER A 43 8.09 -5.87 -0.33
N VAL A 44 8.82 -5.87 0.79
CA VAL A 44 9.91 -4.93 1.04
C VAL A 44 10.90 -4.91 -0.13
N ALA A 45 11.29 -6.09 -0.63
CA ALA A 45 12.25 -6.20 -1.73
C ALA A 45 11.73 -5.67 -3.07
N LEU A 46 10.42 -5.80 -3.34
CA LEU A 46 9.83 -5.38 -4.62
C LEU A 46 9.74 -3.86 -4.79
N TRP A 47 9.71 -3.11 -3.69
CA TRP A 47 9.81 -1.64 -3.70
C TRP A 47 11.18 -1.14 -4.18
N LYS A 48 12.23 -1.96 -4.10
CA LYS A 48 13.62 -1.60 -4.41
C LYS A 48 14.06 -0.35 -3.62
N ASP A 49 14.65 0.63 -4.31
CA ASP A 49 15.17 1.86 -3.71
C ASP A 49 14.16 3.02 -3.69
N TRP A 50 12.98 2.82 -4.29
CA TRP A 50 12.00 3.89 -4.44
C TRP A 50 11.56 4.52 -3.09
N PRO A 51 11.27 3.75 -2.02
CA PRO A 51 10.95 4.34 -0.72
C PRO A 51 12.07 5.22 -0.15
N ALA A 52 13.33 4.81 -0.33
CA ALA A 52 14.47 5.59 0.13
C ALA A 52 14.62 6.91 -0.65
N GLN A 53 14.39 6.89 -1.97
CA GLN A 53 14.38 8.10 -2.79
C GLN A 53 13.28 9.07 -2.38
N ILE A 54 12.10 8.56 -2.04
CA ILE A 54 10.98 9.37 -1.52
C ILE A 54 11.35 9.98 -0.16
N CYS A 55 11.77 9.18 0.81
CA CYS A 55 12.17 9.67 2.14
C CYS A 55 13.26 10.73 2.07
N GLN A 56 14.29 10.51 1.25
CA GLN A 56 15.34 11.50 1.02
C GLN A 56 14.79 12.80 0.42
N SER A 57 13.88 12.69 -0.53
CA SER A 57 13.29 13.83 -1.24
C SER A 57 12.34 14.64 -0.39
N LEU A 58 11.61 13.99 0.52
CA LEU A 58 10.70 14.63 1.47
C LEU A 58 11.40 15.07 2.76
N GLY A 59 12.61 14.57 3.01
CA GLY A 59 13.38 14.87 4.21
C GLY A 59 12.80 14.25 5.47
N CYS A 60 12.26 13.04 5.37
CA CYS A 60 11.66 12.25 6.44
C CYS A 60 12.32 10.87 6.57
N GLU A 61 12.09 10.20 7.68
CA GLU A 61 12.36 8.76 7.78
C GLU A 61 11.19 7.95 7.18
N GLY A 62 11.41 6.66 6.95
CA GLY A 62 10.37 5.80 6.42
C GLY A 62 10.48 4.35 6.87
N TRP A 63 9.38 3.65 6.73
CA TRP A 63 9.23 2.25 7.07
C TRP A 63 8.53 1.50 5.95
N VAL A 64 9.06 0.36 5.60
CA VAL A 64 8.48 -0.54 4.60
C VAL A 64 8.30 -1.89 5.26
N TYR A 65 7.15 -2.53 5.13
CA TYR A 65 6.96 -3.87 5.66
C TYR A 65 6.32 -4.80 4.62
N SER A 66 6.57 -6.10 4.77
CA SER A 66 5.87 -7.15 4.02
C SER A 66 4.77 -7.73 4.92
N ARG A 67 3.54 -7.81 4.40
CA ARG A 67 2.43 -8.48 5.09
C ARG A 67 2.74 -9.97 5.29
N GLN A 68 2.02 -10.64 6.19
CA GLN A 68 2.15 -12.09 6.40
C GLN A 68 2.02 -12.86 5.07
N GLY A 69 2.91 -13.83 4.85
CA GLY A 69 2.96 -14.61 3.61
C GLY A 69 3.68 -13.95 2.46
N TYR A 70 4.13 -12.69 2.59
CA TYR A 70 4.90 -11.97 1.57
C TYR A 70 6.33 -11.69 2.03
N GLY A 71 7.23 -11.46 1.06
CA GLY A 71 8.62 -11.13 1.34
C GLY A 71 9.30 -12.22 2.15
N GLN A 72 9.96 -11.80 3.24
CA GLN A 72 10.58 -12.67 4.24
C GLN A 72 9.72 -12.83 5.51
N SER A 73 8.51 -12.26 5.53
CA SER A 73 7.56 -12.41 6.63
C SER A 73 7.18 -13.87 6.85
N GLU A 74 6.66 -14.16 8.04
CA GLU A 74 6.15 -15.49 8.38
C GLU A 74 5.10 -15.94 7.35
N GLY A 75 5.21 -17.21 6.93
CA GLY A 75 4.31 -17.83 5.96
C GLY A 75 2.93 -18.11 6.57
N ILE A 76 1.99 -18.51 5.72
CA ILE A 76 0.67 -18.98 6.12
C ILE A 76 0.63 -20.49 5.87
N PHE A 77 0.40 -21.26 6.95
CA PHE A 77 0.20 -22.69 6.83
C PHE A 77 -1.11 -22.98 6.09
N ASP A 78 -1.08 -23.93 5.16
CA ASP A 78 -2.25 -24.36 4.39
C ASP A 78 -3.06 -23.19 3.78
N VAL A 79 -2.35 -22.32 3.08
CA VAL A 79 -2.87 -21.04 2.53
C VAL A 79 -4.11 -21.18 1.65
N ARG A 80 -4.34 -22.35 1.05
CA ARG A 80 -5.52 -22.65 0.22
C ARG A 80 -6.60 -23.43 0.93
N GLY A 81 -6.33 -23.88 2.17
CA GLY A 81 -7.25 -24.61 3.04
C GLY A 81 -7.58 -23.82 4.31
N ALA A 82 -7.14 -24.32 5.47
CA ALA A 82 -7.44 -23.71 6.78
C ALA A 82 -6.87 -22.29 6.95
N GLY A 83 -5.76 -21.98 6.28
CA GLY A 83 -5.11 -20.66 6.29
C GLY A 83 -5.61 -19.70 5.20
N LYS A 84 -6.65 -20.04 4.46
CA LYS A 84 -7.19 -19.18 3.40
C LYS A 84 -7.61 -17.81 3.95
N LEU A 85 -7.18 -16.74 3.27
CA LEU A 85 -7.55 -15.38 3.67
C LEU A 85 -9.07 -15.15 3.55
N PRO A 86 -9.69 -14.51 4.53
CA PRO A 86 -11.09 -14.09 4.44
C PRO A 86 -11.23 -12.90 3.49
N SER A 87 -12.43 -12.69 2.94
CA SER A 87 -12.72 -11.58 2.02
C SER A 87 -12.49 -10.19 2.61
N ASN A 88 -12.44 -10.05 3.94
CA ASN A 88 -12.14 -8.82 4.65
C ASN A 88 -10.66 -8.67 5.05
N TYR A 89 -9.74 -9.38 4.41
CA TYR A 89 -8.31 -9.37 4.78
C TYR A 89 -7.69 -7.97 4.76
N MET A 90 -8.08 -7.10 3.81
CA MET A 90 -7.60 -5.72 3.77
C MET A 90 -8.09 -4.90 4.98
N HIS A 91 -9.32 -5.15 5.44
CA HIS A 91 -9.84 -4.52 6.66
C HIS A 91 -9.06 -4.98 7.90
N ARG A 92 -8.78 -6.29 8.01
CA ARG A 92 -7.98 -6.81 9.11
C ARG A 92 -6.56 -6.23 9.10
N GLU A 93 -5.95 -6.17 7.94
CA GLU A 93 -4.63 -5.55 7.79
C GLU A 93 -4.65 -4.07 8.22
N ALA A 94 -5.65 -3.32 7.77
CA ALA A 94 -5.80 -1.89 8.03
C ALA A 94 -6.15 -1.55 9.48
N LEU A 95 -6.98 -2.40 10.14
CA LEU A 95 -7.59 -2.08 11.43
C LEU A 95 -6.99 -2.85 12.61
N GLU A 96 -6.24 -3.93 12.35
CA GLU A 96 -5.61 -4.75 13.38
C GLU A 96 -4.07 -4.72 13.25
N VAL A 97 -3.52 -5.14 12.10
CA VAL A 97 -2.07 -5.33 11.92
C VAL A 97 -1.34 -3.99 11.81
N LEU A 98 -1.78 -3.10 10.92
CA LEU A 98 -1.13 -1.80 10.71
C LEU A 98 -1.14 -0.92 11.98
N PRO A 99 -2.23 -0.79 12.75
CA PRO A 99 -2.19 -0.07 14.03
C PRO A 99 -1.21 -0.68 15.04
N ALA A 100 -1.15 -2.00 15.15
CA ALA A 100 -0.22 -2.68 16.03
C ALA A 100 1.25 -2.46 15.61
N LEU A 101 1.52 -2.49 14.31
CA LEU A 101 2.85 -2.17 13.76
C LEU A 101 3.23 -0.71 14.05
N LEU A 102 2.33 0.24 13.79
CA LEU A 102 2.57 1.67 14.05
C LEU A 102 2.84 1.93 15.54
N ALA A 103 2.07 1.28 16.43
CA ALA A 103 2.28 1.38 17.87
C ALA A 103 3.64 0.80 18.30
N HIS A 104 4.05 -0.34 17.74
CA HIS A 104 5.36 -0.95 18.01
C HIS A 104 6.52 -0.05 17.53
N LEU A 105 6.34 0.64 16.40
CA LEU A 105 7.32 1.56 15.83
C LEU A 105 7.27 2.97 16.44
N GLU A 106 6.36 3.23 17.38
CA GLU A 106 6.12 4.54 18.01
C GLU A 106 5.76 5.65 17.00
N ILE A 107 5.02 5.29 15.94
CA ILE A 107 4.57 6.21 14.89
C ILE A 107 3.10 6.59 15.12
N ALA A 108 2.85 7.80 15.61
CA ALA A 108 1.50 8.25 15.96
C ALA A 108 0.71 8.83 14.77
N ASN A 109 1.37 9.45 13.81
CA ASN A 109 0.71 10.21 12.73
C ASN A 109 1.50 10.05 11.40
N PRO A 110 1.44 8.87 10.75
CA PRO A 110 2.22 8.57 9.56
C PRO A 110 1.73 9.31 8.31
N LEU A 111 2.62 9.52 7.33
CA LEU A 111 2.25 9.69 5.94
C LEU A 111 2.18 8.28 5.32
N LEU A 112 0.97 7.79 5.06
CA LEU A 112 0.77 6.50 4.42
C LEU A 112 0.98 6.61 2.91
N ILE A 113 1.74 5.70 2.33
CA ILE A 113 1.98 5.62 0.88
C ILE A 113 1.69 4.18 0.45
N GLY A 114 0.55 3.96 -0.17
CA GLY A 114 0.07 2.64 -0.55
C GLY A 114 -0.03 2.44 -2.06
N HIS A 115 0.26 1.21 -2.51
CA HIS A 115 0.07 0.79 -3.90
C HIS A 115 -0.92 -0.37 -3.97
N SER A 116 -1.90 -0.30 -4.87
CA SER A 116 -2.90 -1.35 -5.13
C SER A 116 -3.58 -1.80 -3.82
N ASP A 117 -3.51 -3.08 -3.40
CA ASP A 117 -3.99 -3.56 -2.10
C ASP A 117 -3.51 -2.65 -0.94
N GLY A 118 -2.23 -2.27 -0.96
CA GLY A 118 -1.67 -1.37 0.05
C GLY A 118 -2.30 0.03 0.03
N GLY A 119 -2.72 0.51 -1.14
CA GLY A 119 -3.49 1.74 -1.28
C GLY A 119 -4.88 1.62 -0.66
N THR A 120 -5.55 0.50 -0.89
CA THR A 120 -6.85 0.19 -0.29
C THR A 120 -6.75 0.06 1.22
N ILE A 121 -5.73 -0.65 1.73
CA ILE A 121 -5.44 -0.76 3.16
C ILE A 121 -5.21 0.63 3.79
N ALA A 122 -4.45 1.50 3.12
CA ALA A 122 -4.22 2.88 3.58
C ALA A 122 -5.51 3.69 3.69
N LEU A 123 -6.43 3.57 2.71
CA LEU A 123 -7.74 4.24 2.74
C LEU A 123 -8.61 3.75 3.89
N ILE A 124 -8.69 2.42 4.08
CA ILE A 124 -9.45 1.83 5.19
C ILE A 124 -8.86 2.30 6.54
N HIS A 125 -7.54 2.29 6.68
CA HIS A 125 -6.89 2.77 7.91
C HIS A 125 -7.18 4.25 8.18
N ALA A 126 -7.03 5.11 7.16
CA ALA A 126 -7.27 6.55 7.28
C ALA A 126 -8.75 6.91 7.53
N SER A 127 -9.70 5.98 7.29
CA SER A 127 -11.11 6.18 7.63
C SER A 127 -11.42 6.02 9.13
N GLU A 128 -10.54 5.36 9.89
CA GLU A 128 -10.77 5.06 11.31
C GLU A 128 -9.67 5.65 12.22
N PHE A 129 -8.47 5.92 11.69
CA PHE A 129 -7.34 6.42 12.46
C PHE A 129 -6.79 7.72 11.86
N SER A 130 -6.22 8.57 12.73
CA SER A 130 -5.58 9.81 12.30
C SER A 130 -4.25 9.51 11.59
N VAL A 131 -4.04 10.16 10.44
CA VAL A 131 -2.80 10.12 9.67
C VAL A 131 -2.43 11.53 9.19
N ALA A 132 -1.15 11.81 9.04
CA ALA A 132 -0.67 13.12 8.54
C ALA A 132 -1.11 13.37 7.09
N GLY A 133 -1.27 12.30 6.34
CA GLY A 133 -1.76 12.29 4.97
C GLY A 133 -1.79 10.88 4.42
N CYS A 134 -2.52 10.68 3.34
CA CYS A 134 -2.64 9.39 2.66
C CYS A 134 -2.39 9.57 1.17
N VAL A 135 -1.45 8.82 0.62
CA VAL A 135 -1.16 8.77 -0.81
C VAL A 135 -1.41 7.36 -1.31
N VAL A 136 -2.28 7.21 -2.28
CA VAL A 136 -2.63 5.91 -2.84
C VAL A 136 -2.39 5.89 -4.36
N MET A 137 -1.74 4.82 -4.81
CA MET A 137 -1.44 4.59 -6.22
C MET A 137 -2.19 3.35 -6.68
N ALA A 138 -3.02 3.49 -7.70
CA ALA A 138 -3.82 2.41 -8.27
C ALA A 138 -4.61 1.58 -7.22
N PRO A 139 -5.30 2.24 -6.25
CA PRO A 139 -6.07 1.53 -5.23
C PRO A 139 -7.33 0.89 -5.82
N HIS A 140 -7.92 -0.05 -5.09
CA HIS A 140 -9.22 -0.61 -5.40
C HIS A 140 -10.22 -0.24 -4.30
N VAL A 141 -11.24 0.57 -4.62
CA VAL A 141 -12.32 0.92 -3.68
C VAL A 141 -13.56 0.05 -3.88
N MET A 142 -13.61 -0.65 -5.00
CA MET A 142 -14.62 -1.65 -5.35
C MET A 142 -14.03 -2.65 -6.34
N VAL A 143 -14.66 -3.81 -6.48
CA VAL A 143 -14.29 -4.78 -7.53
C VAL A 143 -14.86 -4.34 -8.87
N GLU A 144 -14.04 -4.44 -9.92
CA GLU A 144 -14.43 -4.24 -11.32
C GLU A 144 -14.15 -5.53 -12.12
N ASP A 145 -14.89 -5.77 -13.19
CA ASP A 145 -14.69 -6.94 -14.06
C ASP A 145 -13.29 -7.00 -14.64
N ILE A 146 -12.69 -5.85 -14.97
CA ILE A 146 -11.32 -5.75 -15.48
C ILE A 146 -10.30 -6.29 -14.45
N SER A 147 -10.50 -6.00 -13.15
CA SER A 147 -9.66 -6.51 -12.06
C SER A 147 -9.74 -8.04 -12.00
N VAL A 148 -10.95 -8.59 -12.02
CA VAL A 148 -11.20 -10.05 -11.97
C VAL A 148 -10.58 -10.75 -13.17
N GLN A 149 -10.72 -10.17 -14.36
CA GLN A 149 -10.12 -10.72 -15.60
C GLN A 149 -8.59 -10.72 -15.54
N ALA A 150 -7.98 -9.62 -15.11
CA ALA A 150 -6.52 -9.52 -14.99
C ALA A 150 -5.96 -10.50 -13.96
N ILE A 151 -6.64 -10.67 -12.81
CA ILE A 151 -6.23 -11.59 -11.75
C ILE A 151 -6.44 -13.05 -12.18
N SER A 152 -7.52 -13.36 -12.91
CA SER A 152 -7.73 -14.67 -13.51
C SER A 152 -6.64 -15.00 -14.55
N HIS A 153 -6.28 -14.02 -15.37
CA HIS A 153 -5.17 -14.17 -16.32
C HIS A 153 -3.83 -14.43 -15.61
N ALA A 154 -3.57 -13.76 -14.48
CA ALA A 154 -2.38 -14.03 -13.67
C ALA A 154 -2.36 -15.48 -13.15
N ARG A 155 -3.52 -16.03 -12.71
CA ARG A 155 -3.67 -17.43 -12.30
C ARG A 155 -3.29 -18.38 -13.42
N ASP A 156 -3.82 -18.16 -14.62
CA ASP A 156 -3.60 -19.03 -15.77
C ASP A 156 -2.12 -18.99 -16.24
N HIS A 157 -1.38 -17.97 -15.83
CA HIS A 157 0.03 -17.78 -16.15
C HIS A 157 0.96 -17.91 -14.94
N PHE A 158 0.50 -18.48 -13.83
CA PHE A 158 1.25 -18.58 -12.57
C PHE A 158 2.64 -19.21 -12.76
N GLU A 159 2.74 -20.32 -13.50
CA GLU A 159 4.02 -20.99 -13.73
C GLU A 159 5.07 -20.11 -14.44
N LYS A 160 4.62 -19.14 -15.26
CA LYS A 160 5.50 -18.15 -15.90
C LYS A 160 5.85 -16.98 -14.96
N LEU A 161 4.98 -16.68 -14.01
CA LEU A 161 5.18 -15.61 -13.02
C LEU A 161 6.06 -16.08 -11.86
N LYS A 162 5.92 -17.33 -11.43
CA LYS A 162 6.58 -17.91 -10.27
C LYS A 162 8.09 -17.66 -10.23
N PRO A 163 8.88 -17.92 -11.30
CA PRO A 163 10.33 -17.64 -11.27
C PRO A 163 10.67 -16.16 -11.10
N LYS A 164 9.82 -15.25 -11.57
CA LYS A 164 10.02 -13.81 -11.45
C LYS A 164 9.73 -13.32 -10.03
N LEU A 165 8.77 -13.95 -9.36
CA LEU A 165 8.37 -13.64 -7.99
C LEU A 165 9.34 -14.24 -6.95
N ALA A 166 10.08 -15.28 -7.30
CA ALA A 166 11.00 -15.97 -6.40
C ALA A 166 12.14 -15.09 -5.86
N ALA A 167 12.48 -14.01 -6.56
CA ALA A 167 13.46 -13.03 -6.08
C ALA A 167 12.92 -12.12 -4.95
N PHE A 168 11.60 -12.12 -4.71
CA PHE A 168 10.93 -11.18 -3.84
C PHE A 168 10.18 -11.82 -2.68
N HIS A 169 9.99 -13.15 -2.71
CA HIS A 169 9.23 -13.88 -1.71
C HIS A 169 9.95 -15.16 -1.29
N LYS A 170 9.97 -15.40 0.02
CA LYS A 170 10.46 -16.65 0.61
C LYS A 170 9.65 -17.87 0.13
N ASP A 171 8.33 -17.68 0.02
CA ASP A 171 7.39 -18.68 -0.49
C ASP A 171 6.45 -18.03 -1.50
N VAL A 172 6.70 -18.31 -2.80
CA VAL A 172 5.93 -17.73 -3.90
C VAL A 172 4.53 -18.32 -3.96
N ASP A 173 4.37 -19.60 -3.63
CA ASP A 173 3.05 -20.26 -3.66
C ASP A 173 2.14 -19.63 -2.59
N VAL A 174 2.64 -19.41 -1.38
CA VAL A 174 1.89 -18.71 -0.34
C VAL A 174 1.55 -17.28 -0.79
N ALA A 175 2.53 -16.50 -1.24
CA ALA A 175 2.31 -15.12 -1.65
C ALA A 175 1.29 -15.00 -2.80
N PHE A 176 1.36 -15.89 -3.79
CA PHE A 176 0.48 -15.85 -4.94
C PHE A 176 -0.93 -16.33 -4.61
N TRP A 177 -1.06 -17.50 -3.98
CA TRP A 177 -2.37 -18.12 -3.80
C TRP A 177 -3.21 -17.43 -2.73
N GLN A 178 -2.61 -16.85 -1.67
CA GLN A 178 -3.37 -16.05 -0.70
C GLN A 178 -4.07 -14.85 -1.37
N TRP A 179 -3.39 -14.17 -2.30
CA TRP A 179 -3.93 -13.03 -3.04
C TRP A 179 -4.91 -13.48 -4.11
N ASN A 180 -4.53 -14.42 -4.96
CA ASN A 180 -5.33 -14.83 -6.12
C ASN A 180 -6.65 -15.49 -5.69
N ASP A 181 -6.59 -16.44 -4.73
CA ASP A 181 -7.78 -17.18 -4.29
C ASP A 181 -8.79 -16.29 -3.55
N VAL A 182 -8.35 -15.25 -2.82
CA VAL A 182 -9.29 -14.32 -2.18
C VAL A 182 -9.94 -13.39 -3.19
N TRP A 183 -9.15 -12.81 -4.10
CA TRP A 183 -9.65 -11.90 -5.13
C TRP A 183 -10.67 -12.55 -6.08
N LEU A 184 -10.47 -13.82 -6.42
CA LEU A 184 -11.37 -14.60 -7.29
C LEU A 184 -12.51 -15.31 -6.52
N SER A 185 -12.60 -15.11 -5.21
CA SER A 185 -13.69 -15.70 -4.43
C SER A 185 -15.00 -14.94 -4.63
N GLU A 186 -16.12 -15.66 -4.62
CA GLU A 186 -17.46 -15.07 -4.68
C GLU A 186 -17.69 -14.03 -3.57
N ALA A 187 -17.20 -14.31 -2.36
CA ALA A 187 -17.35 -13.42 -1.22
C ALA A 187 -16.63 -12.07 -1.43
N PHE A 188 -15.51 -12.05 -2.16
CA PHE A 188 -14.77 -10.81 -2.48
C PHE A 188 -15.42 -10.02 -3.62
N GLY A 189 -16.25 -10.65 -4.45
CA GLY A 189 -16.96 -9.98 -5.55
C GLY A 189 -17.84 -8.79 -5.10
N ASN A 190 -18.24 -8.77 -3.83
CA ASN A 190 -19.02 -7.69 -3.22
C ASN A 190 -18.16 -6.68 -2.43
N PHE A 191 -16.81 -6.74 -2.58
CA PHE A 191 -15.93 -5.81 -1.88
C PHE A 191 -16.16 -4.38 -2.33
N ASP A 192 -16.48 -3.50 -1.37
CA ASP A 192 -16.77 -2.09 -1.60
C ASP A 192 -16.45 -1.28 -0.34
N ILE A 193 -15.47 -0.38 -0.43
CA ILE A 193 -15.08 0.50 0.68
C ILE A 193 -15.51 1.96 0.46
N ARG A 194 -16.25 2.27 -0.60
CA ARG A 194 -16.75 3.64 -0.85
C ARG A 194 -17.49 4.25 0.33
N PRO A 195 -18.32 3.50 1.09
CA PRO A 195 -18.98 4.04 2.28
C PRO A 195 -18.02 4.51 3.38
N LEU A 196 -16.76 4.03 3.40
CA LEU A 196 -15.77 4.43 4.39
C LEU A 196 -15.06 5.75 4.01
N LEU A 197 -15.00 6.08 2.72
CA LEU A 197 -14.21 7.20 2.21
C LEU A 197 -14.63 8.56 2.79
N SER A 198 -15.91 8.75 3.09
CA SER A 198 -16.44 9.98 3.69
C SER A 198 -15.95 10.23 5.11
N LYS A 199 -15.42 9.21 5.78
CA LYS A 199 -14.85 9.33 7.13
C LYS A 199 -13.41 9.83 7.12
N ILE A 200 -12.71 9.80 5.97
CA ILE A 200 -11.32 10.23 5.87
C ILE A 200 -11.25 11.75 6.05
N GLN A 201 -10.58 12.18 7.12
CA GLN A 201 -10.40 13.59 7.46
C GLN A 201 -9.02 14.14 7.09
N SER A 202 -8.07 13.25 6.82
CA SER A 202 -6.71 13.63 6.43
C SER A 202 -6.64 14.05 4.96
N PRO A 203 -5.66 14.90 4.58
CA PRO A 203 -5.34 15.15 3.18
C PRO A 203 -5.07 13.84 2.42
N LEU A 204 -5.65 13.71 1.23
CA LEU A 204 -5.59 12.51 0.42
C LEU A 204 -5.12 12.84 -0.99
N MET A 205 -4.17 12.04 -1.52
CA MET A 205 -3.80 12.06 -2.94
C MET A 205 -4.02 10.68 -3.55
N ALA A 206 -4.80 10.63 -4.63
CA ALA A 206 -5.06 9.40 -5.37
C ALA A 206 -4.48 9.49 -6.79
N ILE A 207 -3.63 8.53 -7.13
CA ILE A 207 -2.88 8.46 -8.39
C ILE A 207 -3.33 7.24 -9.19
N GLN A 208 -3.64 7.41 -10.47
CA GLN A 208 -4.04 6.33 -11.37
C GLN A 208 -3.43 6.50 -12.75
N GLY A 209 -2.97 5.38 -13.34
CA GLY A 209 -2.56 5.30 -14.73
C GLY A 209 -3.76 5.05 -15.66
N ALA A 210 -3.77 5.70 -16.85
CA ALA A 210 -4.85 5.53 -17.82
C ALA A 210 -4.87 4.13 -18.48
N ASP A 211 -3.71 3.47 -18.53
CA ASP A 211 -3.55 2.15 -19.14
C ASP A 211 -3.47 1.04 -18.09
N ASP A 212 -4.03 1.27 -16.88
CA ASP A 212 -4.02 0.28 -15.81
C ASP A 212 -4.92 -0.92 -16.16
N PRO A 213 -4.37 -2.15 -16.29
CA PRO A 213 -5.15 -3.32 -16.60
C PRO A 213 -5.93 -3.90 -15.43
N TYR A 214 -5.70 -3.42 -14.21
CA TYR A 214 -6.34 -3.93 -12.99
C TYR A 214 -7.48 -3.04 -12.48
N GLY A 215 -7.53 -1.77 -12.86
CA GLY A 215 -8.59 -0.86 -12.40
C GLY A 215 -8.73 0.36 -13.29
N THR A 216 -9.96 0.82 -13.50
CA THR A 216 -10.23 2.00 -14.31
C THR A 216 -10.05 3.28 -13.50
N MET A 217 -10.08 4.45 -14.18
CA MET A 217 -10.10 5.76 -13.52
C MET A 217 -11.25 5.91 -12.52
N LYS A 218 -12.32 5.11 -12.66
CA LYS A 218 -13.45 5.10 -11.73
C LYS A 218 -13.02 4.86 -10.29
N GLN A 219 -11.97 4.06 -10.05
CA GLN A 219 -11.46 3.82 -8.71
C GLN A 219 -11.12 5.12 -7.98
N ILE A 220 -10.35 6.01 -8.61
CA ILE A 220 -9.95 7.28 -7.99
C ILE A 220 -11.02 8.38 -8.12
N ASP A 221 -11.88 8.32 -9.12
CA ASP A 221 -13.00 9.24 -9.25
C ASP A 221 -14.02 9.03 -8.12
N GLU A 222 -14.28 7.77 -7.73
CA GLU A 222 -15.10 7.42 -6.55
C GLU A 222 -14.45 7.93 -5.24
N ILE A 223 -13.11 7.88 -5.13
CA ILE A 223 -12.42 8.46 -3.97
C ILE A 223 -12.71 9.95 -3.87
N ALA A 224 -12.55 10.69 -4.97
CA ALA A 224 -12.80 12.13 -4.97
C ALA A 224 -14.27 12.52 -4.77
N ALA A 225 -15.19 11.63 -5.19
CA ALA A 225 -16.61 11.86 -4.98
C ALA A 225 -17.04 11.72 -3.51
N HIS A 226 -16.31 10.94 -2.71
CA HIS A 226 -16.69 10.62 -1.33
C HIS A 226 -15.78 11.25 -0.27
N ALA A 227 -14.47 11.45 -0.55
CA ALA A 227 -13.50 12.03 0.40
C ALA A 227 -13.24 13.50 0.07
N THR A 228 -13.46 14.39 1.05
CA THR A 228 -13.53 15.85 0.83
C THR A 228 -12.20 16.54 0.52
N GLN A 229 -11.07 15.99 0.96
CA GLN A 229 -9.73 16.59 0.79
C GLN A 229 -8.87 15.78 -0.17
N THR A 230 -9.43 15.44 -1.34
CA THR A 230 -8.76 14.58 -2.32
C THR A 230 -8.13 15.36 -3.46
N GLN A 231 -6.85 15.13 -3.69
CA GLN A 231 -6.12 15.55 -4.87
C GLN A 231 -6.02 14.36 -5.84
N LEU A 232 -6.59 14.49 -7.06
CA LEU A 232 -6.46 13.48 -8.11
C LEU A 232 -5.24 13.75 -8.98
N VAL A 233 -4.50 12.68 -9.30
CA VAL A 233 -3.37 12.70 -10.24
C VAL A 233 -3.57 11.56 -11.24
N LYS A 234 -3.88 11.92 -12.49
CA LYS A 234 -4.12 10.99 -13.60
C LYS A 234 -2.94 11.03 -14.57
N PHE A 235 -2.37 9.88 -14.88
CA PHE A 235 -1.23 9.77 -15.78
C PHE A 235 -1.60 9.05 -17.07
N GLU A 236 -1.41 9.71 -18.20
CA GLU A 236 -1.42 9.08 -19.52
C GLU A 236 -0.16 8.23 -19.73
N ASN A 237 -0.26 7.16 -20.54
CA ASN A 237 0.83 6.20 -20.81
C ASN A 237 1.43 5.62 -19.51
N CYS A 238 0.57 5.19 -18.62
CA CYS A 238 0.91 4.68 -17.30
C CYS A 238 -0.01 3.52 -16.95
N GLY A 239 0.57 2.39 -16.57
CA GLY A 239 -0.16 1.21 -16.14
C GLY A 239 -0.42 1.19 -14.64
N HIS A 240 -0.48 -0.03 -14.07
CA HIS A 240 -0.81 -0.30 -12.68
C HIS A 240 0.25 0.16 -11.67
N SER A 241 1.47 0.46 -12.10
CA SER A 241 2.57 0.82 -11.20
C SER A 241 3.09 2.23 -11.46
N PRO A 242 2.36 3.31 -11.14
CA PRO A 242 2.76 4.69 -11.44
C PRO A 242 4.18 5.04 -10.97
N HIS A 243 4.60 4.53 -9.83
CA HIS A 243 5.95 4.73 -9.28
C HIS A 243 7.07 4.04 -10.08
N LYS A 244 6.74 3.05 -10.92
CA LYS A 244 7.67 2.39 -11.85
C LYS A 244 7.61 3.00 -13.24
N ASP A 245 6.40 3.31 -13.73
CA ASP A 245 6.17 3.79 -15.08
C ASP A 245 6.48 5.30 -15.24
N GLN A 246 6.18 6.10 -14.21
CA GLN A 246 6.31 7.56 -14.22
C GLN A 246 7.00 8.09 -12.93
N PRO A 247 8.18 7.54 -12.54
CA PRO A 247 8.78 7.76 -11.21
C PRO A 247 9.03 9.25 -10.89
N LEU A 248 9.45 10.03 -11.86
CA LEU A 248 9.72 11.46 -11.67
C LEU A 248 8.44 12.27 -11.46
N LYS A 249 7.36 11.94 -12.18
CA LYS A 249 6.08 12.63 -12.02
C LYS A 249 5.45 12.29 -10.66
N VAL A 250 5.52 11.02 -10.24
CA VAL A 250 5.06 10.61 -8.90
C VAL A 250 5.85 11.32 -7.83
N LEU A 251 7.18 11.42 -7.95
CA LEU A 251 8.02 12.14 -6.99
C LEU A 251 7.64 13.63 -6.91
N GLN A 252 7.39 14.29 -8.04
CA GLN A 252 6.95 15.69 -8.07
C GLN A 252 5.59 15.88 -7.39
N ALA A 253 4.63 14.99 -7.65
CA ALA A 253 3.32 15.00 -7.02
C ALA A 253 3.44 14.83 -5.49
N LEU A 254 4.24 13.87 -5.02
CA LEU A 254 4.51 13.65 -3.60
C LEU A 254 5.15 14.86 -2.90
N LYS A 255 6.12 15.52 -3.53
CA LYS A 255 6.73 16.75 -3.01
C LYS A 255 5.71 17.88 -2.86
N TYR A 256 4.89 18.07 -3.89
CA TYR A 256 3.82 19.08 -3.83
C TYR A 256 2.83 18.77 -2.71
N PHE A 257 2.35 17.54 -2.63
CA PHE A 257 1.43 17.09 -1.58
C PHE A 257 2.01 17.27 -0.18
N SER A 258 3.23 16.78 0.07
CA SER A 258 3.91 16.91 1.36
C SER A 258 4.08 18.38 1.78
N SER A 259 4.37 19.28 0.83
CA SER A 259 4.49 20.72 1.14
C SER A 259 3.17 21.36 1.56
N SER A 260 2.03 20.77 1.19
CA SER A 260 0.70 21.24 1.60
C SER A 260 0.31 20.78 3.01
N LEU A 261 0.82 19.62 3.47
CA LEU A 261 0.51 19.08 4.80
C LEU A 261 0.94 20.04 5.93
N GLY A 262 2.11 20.67 5.82
CA GLY A 262 2.61 21.63 6.81
C GLY A 262 1.84 22.95 6.90
N LYS A 263 0.96 23.25 5.94
CA LYS A 263 0.14 24.46 5.93
C LYS A 263 -1.21 24.25 6.62
N ILE A 264 -1.74 23.03 6.57
CA ILE A 264 -3.06 22.68 7.14
C ILE A 264 -3.00 22.59 8.67
N GLN A 265 -1.86 22.19 9.25
CA GLN A 265 -1.68 22.05 10.69
C GLN A 265 -1.48 23.40 11.44
N ARG A 266 -1.44 24.54 10.75
CA ARG A 266 -1.23 25.89 11.36
C ARG A 266 -2.51 26.72 11.49
N HIS A 267 -3.66 26.16 11.24
CA HIS A 267 -4.98 26.75 11.42
C HIS A 267 -5.80 25.93 12.42
#